data_b0fc4cab79f5a9d0b4e1913aa11a977e
#
_entry.id   b0fc4cab79f5a9d0b4e1913aa11a977e
#
_cell.length_a   1.000
_cell.length_b   1.000
_cell.length_c   1.000
_cell.angle_alpha   90.00
_cell.angle_beta   90.00
_cell.angle_gamma   90.00
#
_symmetry.space_group_name_H-M   'P 1'
#
loop_
_entity.id
_entity.type
_entity.pdbx_description
1 polymer ?
#
loop_
_entity_poly.entity_id
_entity_poly.type
_entity_poly.pdbx_seq_one_letter_code
_entity_poly.pdbx_strand_id
1 'polypeptide(L)'
;MYKDQIIQFWKSINIFQEFEKIKEIFIEQKESSEELLNKYRDTIHIKKKGALLFCVFGGKLSEGINFKDELGRAVITIGLPFPNTNNLEIKLQMAHIDKMKNKYGNNFRLSSSSYYESLCFKLINQAIGRSIRHINDYAVILLIDFRYGEAKYISQIPKWIQKSIKTSGSILEEITNFFKFHSKEKL
;
A
#
# COMPACT_ATOMS: atom_id res chain seq x y z
N MET A 1 -17.24 -3.94 -0.77
CA MET A 1 -15.97 -3.22 -0.96
C MET A 1 -14.95 -4.18 -1.58
N TYR A 2 -13.98 -3.71 -2.40
CA TYR A 2 -13.04 -4.59 -3.14
C TYR A 2 -12.26 -5.56 -2.22
N LYS A 3 -11.82 -5.07 -1.04
CA LYS A 3 -11.19 -5.93 0.00
C LYS A 3 -12.06 -7.13 0.38
N ASP A 4 -13.34 -6.91 0.62
CA ASP A 4 -14.25 -7.98 1.09
C ASP A 4 -14.51 -9.00 -0.02
N GLN A 5 -14.57 -8.56 -1.29
CA GLN A 5 -14.69 -9.46 -2.44
C GLN A 5 -13.46 -10.36 -2.57
N ILE A 6 -12.24 -9.81 -2.42
CA ILE A 6 -11.01 -10.61 -2.44
C ILE A 6 -10.99 -11.63 -1.30
N ILE A 7 -11.32 -11.20 -0.07
CA ILE A 7 -11.35 -12.10 1.08
C ILE A 7 -12.38 -13.21 0.89
N GLN A 8 -13.58 -12.89 0.40
CA GLN A 8 -14.61 -13.88 0.11
C GLN A 8 -14.16 -14.88 -0.96
N PHE A 9 -13.54 -14.38 -2.04
CA PHE A 9 -12.99 -15.24 -3.09
C PHE A 9 -11.91 -16.18 -2.53
N TRP A 10 -10.96 -15.69 -1.74
CA TRP A 10 -9.92 -16.52 -1.14
C TRP A 10 -10.47 -17.55 -0.15
N LYS A 11 -11.55 -17.22 0.57
CA LYS A 11 -12.27 -18.20 1.40
C LYS A 11 -12.92 -19.28 0.58
N SER A 12 -13.52 -18.94 -0.57
CA SER A 12 -14.20 -19.91 -1.44
C SER A 12 -13.25 -20.93 -2.10
N ILE A 13 -11.98 -20.59 -2.26
CA ILE A 13 -10.94 -21.45 -2.83
C ILE A 13 -9.93 -21.97 -1.79
N ASN A 14 -10.25 -21.87 -0.49
CA ASN A 14 -9.47 -22.33 0.67
C ASN A 14 -8.09 -21.70 0.85
N ILE A 15 -7.71 -20.69 0.08
CA ILE A 15 -6.43 -19.97 0.26
C ILE A 15 -6.39 -19.22 1.59
N PHE A 16 -7.53 -18.68 2.04
CA PHE A 16 -7.60 -17.96 3.29
C PHE A 16 -7.22 -18.83 4.50
N GLN A 17 -7.68 -20.08 4.50
CA GLN A 17 -7.38 -21.08 5.53
C GLN A 17 -5.89 -21.47 5.54
N GLU A 18 -5.24 -21.48 4.38
CA GLU A 18 -3.79 -21.71 4.32
C GLU A 18 -3.00 -20.55 4.97
N PHE A 19 -3.46 -19.31 4.80
CA PHE A 19 -2.86 -18.17 5.51
C PHE A 19 -3.04 -18.27 7.02
N GLU A 20 -4.22 -18.70 7.51
CA GLU A 20 -4.50 -18.85 8.95
C GLU A 20 -3.60 -19.88 9.63
N LYS A 21 -3.15 -20.91 8.92
CA LYS A 21 -2.19 -21.89 9.42
C LYS A 21 -0.81 -21.28 9.70
N ILE A 22 -0.42 -20.25 8.94
CA ILE A 22 0.92 -19.66 8.97
C ILE A 22 0.94 -18.37 9.80
N LYS A 23 -0.11 -17.55 9.72
CA LYS A 23 -0.18 -16.21 10.30
C LYS A 23 -1.52 -15.96 10.98
N GLU A 24 -1.54 -15.14 12.00
CA GLU A 24 -2.78 -14.61 12.55
C GLU A 24 -3.31 -13.51 11.63
N ILE A 25 -4.60 -13.59 11.26
CA ILE A 25 -5.20 -12.68 10.27
C ILE A 25 -6.01 -11.61 10.97
N PHE A 26 -5.76 -10.37 10.58
CA PHE A 26 -6.45 -9.17 11.04
C PHE A 26 -7.10 -8.47 9.85
N ILE A 27 -8.37 -8.07 9.99
CA ILE A 27 -9.13 -7.42 8.94
C ILE A 27 -9.68 -6.11 9.49
N GLU A 28 -9.28 -5.00 8.87
CA GLU A 28 -9.80 -3.67 9.22
C GLU A 28 -11.31 -3.62 9.08
N GLN A 29 -12.00 -3.22 10.16
CA GLN A 29 -13.42 -2.94 10.20
C GLN A 29 -13.66 -1.46 10.48
N LYS A 30 -14.87 -0.95 10.17
CA LYS A 30 -15.16 0.49 10.30
C LYS A 30 -15.07 1.02 11.74
N GLU A 31 -15.28 0.17 12.74
CA GLU A 31 -15.55 0.58 14.13
C GLU A 31 -14.41 0.30 15.13
N SER A 32 -13.51 -0.63 14.87
CA SER A 32 -12.57 -1.15 15.89
C SER A 32 -11.09 -1.03 15.54
N SER A 33 -10.61 0.18 15.22
CA SER A 33 -9.23 0.34 14.75
C SER A 33 -8.18 0.15 15.84
N GLU A 34 -8.39 0.66 17.08
CA GLU A 34 -7.36 0.66 18.12
C GLU A 34 -7.20 -0.70 18.80
N GLU A 35 -8.30 -1.36 19.14
CA GLU A 35 -8.28 -2.71 19.72
C GLU A 35 -7.68 -3.74 18.75
N LEU A 36 -8.04 -3.67 17.48
CA LEU A 36 -7.46 -4.52 16.42
C LEU A 36 -5.96 -4.37 16.35
N LEU A 37 -5.48 -3.14 16.46
CA LEU A 37 -4.04 -2.85 16.40
C LEU A 37 -3.28 -3.34 17.61
N ASN A 38 -3.85 -3.21 18.80
CA ASN A 38 -3.23 -3.72 20.00
C ASN A 38 -3.10 -5.24 19.89
N LYS A 39 -4.14 -5.94 19.46
CA LYS A 39 -4.07 -7.39 19.19
C LYS A 39 -3.02 -7.75 18.13
N TYR A 40 -2.92 -6.95 17.06
CA TYR A 40 -1.91 -7.15 16.02
C TYR A 40 -0.49 -7.00 16.59
N ARG A 41 -0.23 -5.95 17.37
CA ARG A 41 1.06 -5.71 18.04
C ARG A 41 1.42 -6.83 19.02
N ASP A 42 0.45 -7.24 19.85
CA ASP A 42 0.64 -8.31 20.83
C ASP A 42 0.96 -9.64 20.14
N THR A 43 0.33 -9.92 19.02
CA THR A 43 0.63 -11.13 18.24
C THR A 43 2.08 -11.14 17.76
N ILE A 44 2.61 -10.01 17.33
CA ILE A 44 3.99 -9.92 16.84
C ILE A 44 4.99 -9.84 17.99
N HIS A 45 4.77 -8.97 18.97
CA HIS A 45 5.77 -8.69 20.00
C HIS A 45 5.73 -9.68 21.17
N ILE A 46 4.52 -10.10 21.59
CA ILE A 46 4.35 -10.97 22.77
C ILE A 46 4.30 -12.43 22.34
N LYS A 47 3.37 -12.79 21.44
CA LYS A 47 3.22 -14.17 20.97
C LYS A 47 4.34 -14.62 20.02
N LYS A 48 5.13 -13.68 19.47
CA LYS A 48 6.18 -13.94 18.46
C LYS A 48 5.68 -14.70 17.23
N LYS A 49 4.40 -14.51 16.89
CA LYS A 49 3.72 -15.13 15.75
C LYS A 49 3.67 -14.14 14.58
N GLY A 50 3.75 -14.63 13.37
CA GLY A 50 3.55 -13.79 12.18
C GLY A 50 2.09 -13.32 12.07
N ALA A 51 1.89 -12.10 11.61
CA ALA A 51 0.56 -11.52 11.42
C ALA A 51 0.37 -11.03 9.98
N LEU A 52 -0.89 -11.05 9.51
CA LEU A 52 -1.30 -10.51 8.23
C LEU A 52 -2.48 -9.56 8.45
N LEU A 53 -2.30 -8.29 8.09
CA LEU A 53 -3.30 -7.25 8.27
C LEU A 53 -3.87 -6.80 6.92
N PHE A 54 -5.19 -6.95 6.74
CA PHE A 54 -5.91 -6.44 5.59
C PHE A 54 -6.49 -5.06 5.89
N CYS A 55 -6.01 -4.05 5.17
CA CYS A 55 -6.46 -2.66 5.28
C CYS A 55 -7.04 -2.16 3.95
N VAL A 56 -7.69 -1.00 4.00
CA VAL A 56 -8.15 -0.26 2.81
C VAL A 56 -7.36 1.03 2.69
N PHE A 57 -6.98 1.40 1.47
CA PHE A 57 -6.38 2.71 1.22
C PHE A 57 -7.31 3.84 1.68
N GLY A 58 -6.76 4.83 2.37
CA GLY A 58 -7.55 5.91 2.97
C GLY A 58 -8.38 5.47 4.19
N GLY A 59 -8.21 4.23 4.66
CA GLY A 59 -8.82 3.76 5.91
C GLY A 59 -8.07 4.25 7.14
N LYS A 60 -8.71 4.17 8.32
CA LYS A 60 -8.13 4.63 9.60
C LYS A 60 -6.78 3.98 9.89
N LEU A 61 -6.63 2.70 9.55
CA LEU A 61 -5.40 1.94 9.78
C LEU A 61 -4.30 2.32 8.78
N SER A 62 -4.66 2.63 7.54
CA SER A 62 -3.69 3.06 6.52
C SER A 62 -3.16 4.47 6.76
N GLU A 63 -3.89 5.34 7.46
CA GLU A 63 -3.51 6.73 7.69
C GLU A 63 -2.91 7.01 9.08
N GLY A 64 -3.36 6.27 10.11
CA GLY A 64 -3.07 6.57 11.52
C GLY A 64 -1.87 5.82 12.12
N ILE A 65 -1.34 4.77 11.47
CA ILE A 65 -0.44 3.82 12.12
C ILE A 65 0.96 3.83 11.58
N ASN A 66 1.88 3.59 12.49
CA ASN A 66 3.28 3.39 12.20
C ASN A 66 3.64 1.91 12.34
N PHE A 67 3.91 1.26 11.21
CA PHE A 67 4.31 -0.15 11.14
C PHE A 67 5.84 -0.29 11.04
N LYS A 68 6.57 0.30 12.00
CA LYS A 68 8.02 0.21 12.03
C LYS A 68 8.50 -1.19 12.44
N ASP A 69 9.70 -1.53 12.06
CA ASP A 69 10.41 -2.74 12.47
C ASP A 69 9.61 -4.02 12.18
N GLU A 70 9.43 -4.89 13.17
CA GLU A 70 8.72 -6.17 13.00
C GLU A 70 7.23 -6.02 12.66
N LEU A 71 6.65 -4.84 12.90
CA LEU A 71 5.23 -4.58 12.59
C LEU A 71 4.96 -4.44 11.10
N GLY A 72 5.96 -4.15 10.27
CA GLY A 72 5.75 -3.92 8.83
C GLY A 72 6.87 -4.42 7.95
N ARG A 73 7.15 -5.71 7.93
CA ARG A 73 8.21 -6.32 7.10
C ARG A 73 7.82 -6.49 5.62
N ALA A 74 6.53 -6.44 5.31
CA ALA A 74 6.04 -6.45 3.94
C ALA A 74 4.80 -5.58 3.79
N VAL A 75 4.73 -4.80 2.73
CA VAL A 75 3.54 -4.07 2.29
C VAL A 75 3.15 -4.55 0.90
N ILE A 76 1.92 -5.02 0.77
CA ILE A 76 1.39 -5.51 -0.50
C ILE A 76 0.24 -4.60 -0.90
N THR A 77 0.40 -3.87 -2.00
CA THR A 77 -0.67 -3.04 -2.57
C THR A 77 -1.30 -3.76 -3.76
N ILE A 78 -2.61 -3.90 -3.75
CA ILE A 78 -3.36 -4.57 -4.82
C ILE A 78 -4.20 -3.54 -5.55
N GLY A 79 -3.87 -3.30 -6.82
CA GLY A 79 -4.50 -2.30 -7.66
C GLY A 79 -4.02 -0.88 -7.39
N LEU A 80 -4.54 0.06 -8.18
CA LEU A 80 -4.35 1.50 -8.01
C LEU A 80 -5.60 2.10 -7.37
N PRO A 81 -5.49 2.74 -6.18
CA PRO A 81 -6.63 3.27 -5.44
C PRO A 81 -7.12 4.61 -6.01
N PHE A 82 -7.60 4.61 -7.24
CA PHE A 82 -8.21 5.80 -7.81
C PHE A 82 -9.45 6.19 -7.01
N PRO A 83 -9.59 7.48 -6.65
CA PRO A 83 -10.75 7.92 -5.91
C PRO A 83 -12.03 7.83 -6.75
N ASN A 84 -13.19 7.79 -6.06
CA ASN A 84 -14.48 7.74 -6.75
C ASN A 84 -14.73 9.03 -7.54
N THR A 85 -14.84 8.90 -8.85
CA THR A 85 -15.13 10.03 -9.76
C THR A 85 -16.49 10.68 -9.50
N ASN A 86 -17.41 10.03 -8.77
CA ASN A 86 -18.67 10.63 -8.37
C ASN A 86 -18.56 11.53 -7.13
N ASN A 87 -17.41 11.59 -6.47
CA ASN A 87 -17.18 12.52 -5.37
C ASN A 87 -17.27 13.97 -5.90
N LEU A 88 -18.18 14.75 -5.32
CA LEU A 88 -18.47 16.12 -5.76
C LEU A 88 -17.26 17.04 -5.62
N GLU A 89 -16.50 16.91 -4.54
CA GLU A 89 -15.30 17.70 -4.29
C GLU A 89 -14.26 17.48 -5.39
N ILE A 90 -14.00 16.21 -5.73
CA ILE A 90 -13.05 15.85 -6.80
C ILE A 90 -13.52 16.41 -8.15
N LYS A 91 -14.82 16.28 -8.46
CA LYS A 91 -15.39 16.84 -9.69
C LYS A 91 -15.21 18.36 -9.76
N LEU A 92 -15.50 19.08 -8.68
CA LEU A 92 -15.33 20.53 -8.62
C LEU A 92 -13.87 20.95 -8.76
N GLN A 93 -12.96 20.25 -8.12
CA GLN A 93 -11.52 20.50 -8.24
C GLN A 93 -11.02 20.27 -9.67
N MET A 94 -11.41 19.17 -10.31
CA MET A 94 -11.05 18.87 -11.69
C MET A 94 -11.61 19.92 -12.65
N ALA A 95 -12.88 20.32 -12.50
CA ALA A 95 -13.50 21.36 -13.31
C ALA A 95 -12.81 22.72 -13.11
N HIS A 96 -12.40 23.05 -11.88
CA HIS A 96 -11.65 24.28 -11.60
C HIS A 96 -10.29 24.26 -12.31
N ILE A 97 -9.56 23.14 -12.26
CA ILE A 97 -8.26 22.97 -12.94
C ILE A 97 -8.42 23.15 -14.45
N ASP A 98 -9.45 22.56 -15.06
CA ASP A 98 -9.71 22.69 -16.50
C ASP A 98 -10.07 24.15 -16.87
N LYS A 99 -10.85 24.84 -16.04
CA LYS A 99 -11.13 26.26 -16.20
C LYS A 99 -9.86 27.12 -16.15
N MET A 100 -8.97 26.85 -15.19
CA MET A 100 -7.69 27.55 -15.07
C MET A 100 -6.77 27.26 -16.27
N LYS A 101 -6.72 26.01 -16.74
CA LYS A 101 -5.97 25.63 -17.93
C LYS A 101 -6.48 26.35 -19.19
N ASN A 102 -7.80 26.47 -19.36
CA ASN A 102 -8.39 27.20 -20.47
C ASN A 102 -8.09 28.70 -20.39
N LYS A 103 -8.04 29.29 -19.18
CA LYS A 103 -7.76 30.71 -18.96
C LYS A 103 -6.29 31.07 -19.20
N TYR A 104 -5.34 30.23 -18.74
CA TYR A 104 -3.90 30.53 -18.73
C TYR A 104 -3.10 29.73 -19.76
N GLY A 105 -3.72 28.81 -20.49
CA GLY A 105 -3.09 28.01 -21.54
C GLY A 105 -1.87 27.23 -21.04
N ASN A 106 -0.79 27.29 -21.82
CA ASN A 106 0.46 26.56 -21.51
C ASN A 106 1.19 27.06 -20.26
N ASN A 107 0.86 28.24 -19.73
CA ASN A 107 1.40 28.76 -18.48
C ASN A 107 0.85 28.00 -17.27
N PHE A 108 -0.25 27.29 -17.40
CA PHE A 108 -0.84 26.45 -16.35
C PHE A 108 -0.53 24.97 -16.61
N ARG A 109 0.46 24.43 -15.89
CA ARG A 109 1.01 23.09 -16.15
C ARG A 109 0.15 21.94 -15.62
N LEU A 110 -0.75 22.18 -14.65
CA LEU A 110 -1.58 21.14 -14.07
C LEU A 110 -2.74 20.78 -15.02
N SER A 111 -3.05 19.50 -15.12
CA SER A 111 -4.26 19.00 -15.80
C SER A 111 -5.16 18.28 -14.81
N SER A 112 -6.47 18.21 -15.08
CA SER A 112 -7.42 17.45 -14.27
C SER A 112 -7.04 15.97 -14.16
N SER A 113 -6.52 15.38 -15.24
CA SER A 113 -6.04 14.00 -15.23
C SER A 113 -4.82 13.80 -14.34
N SER A 114 -3.81 14.69 -14.41
CA SER A 114 -2.64 14.60 -13.54
C SER A 114 -2.96 14.84 -12.06
N TYR A 115 -3.91 15.73 -11.78
CA TYR A 115 -4.45 15.91 -10.44
C TYR A 115 -5.11 14.61 -9.93
N TYR A 116 -6.00 14.01 -10.71
CA TYR A 116 -6.68 12.77 -10.36
C TYR A 116 -5.71 11.61 -10.09
N GLU A 117 -4.70 11.46 -10.96
CA GLU A 117 -3.62 10.49 -10.75
C GLU A 117 -2.83 10.77 -9.47
N SER A 118 -2.54 12.04 -9.16
CA SER A 118 -1.79 12.41 -7.95
C SER A 118 -2.52 12.02 -6.67
N LEU A 119 -3.86 12.06 -6.65
CA LEU A 119 -4.65 11.59 -5.52
C LEU A 119 -4.48 10.08 -5.28
N CYS A 120 -4.44 9.28 -6.36
CA CYS A 120 -4.18 7.85 -6.28
C CYS A 120 -2.78 7.59 -5.69
N PHE A 121 -1.75 8.21 -6.26
CA PHE A 121 -0.35 7.98 -5.81
C PHE A 121 -0.07 8.54 -4.42
N LYS A 122 -0.79 9.57 -3.98
CA LYS A 122 -0.74 10.02 -2.58
C LYS A 122 -1.07 8.89 -1.61
N LEU A 123 -2.12 8.13 -1.86
CA LEU A 123 -2.53 6.99 -1.02
C LEU A 123 -1.50 5.85 -1.04
N ILE A 124 -0.96 5.52 -2.22
CA ILE A 124 0.08 4.51 -2.38
C ILE A 124 1.34 4.93 -1.61
N ASN A 125 1.80 6.15 -1.81
CA ASN A 125 3.01 6.67 -1.17
C ASN A 125 2.85 6.76 0.36
N GLN A 126 1.65 7.05 0.85
CA GLN A 126 1.33 6.97 2.28
C GLN A 126 1.45 5.55 2.80
N ALA A 127 0.86 4.56 2.10
CA ALA A 127 0.95 3.16 2.51
C ALA A 127 2.41 2.65 2.53
N ILE A 128 3.18 2.94 1.50
CA ILE A 128 4.61 2.61 1.41
C ILE A 128 5.40 3.26 2.56
N GLY A 129 5.17 4.54 2.80
CA GLY A 129 5.86 5.31 3.84
C GLY A 129 5.53 4.88 5.27
N ARG A 130 4.60 3.92 5.48
CA ARG A 130 4.28 3.37 6.81
C ARG A 130 5.20 2.23 7.24
N SER A 131 5.87 1.57 6.31
CA SER A 131 6.68 0.38 6.57
C SER A 131 8.16 0.67 6.84
N ILE A 132 8.70 1.79 6.33
CA ILE A 132 10.12 2.15 6.51
C ILE A 132 10.20 3.50 7.20
N ARG A 133 10.78 3.54 8.41
CA ARG A 133 10.75 4.71 9.30
C ARG A 133 12.11 5.27 9.69
N HIS A 134 13.16 4.49 9.59
CA HIS A 134 14.52 4.91 9.91
C HIS A 134 15.52 4.17 9.00
N ILE A 135 16.76 4.62 9.01
CA ILE A 135 17.78 4.14 8.08
C ILE A 135 18.10 2.65 8.22
N ASN A 136 17.90 2.07 9.39
CA ASN A 136 18.12 0.65 9.67
C ASN A 136 16.85 -0.20 9.53
N ASP A 137 15.73 0.41 9.12
CA ASP A 137 14.49 -0.30 8.89
C ASP A 137 14.47 -0.89 7.48
N TYR A 138 13.81 -2.02 7.32
CA TYR A 138 13.70 -2.71 6.04
C TYR A 138 12.34 -3.35 5.85
N ALA A 139 11.85 -3.32 4.62
CA ALA A 139 10.60 -3.99 4.24
C ALA A 139 10.60 -4.33 2.75
N VAL A 140 9.85 -5.35 2.38
CA VAL A 140 9.50 -5.64 0.99
C VAL A 140 8.24 -4.89 0.63
N ILE A 141 8.22 -4.24 -0.53
CA ILE A 141 7.05 -3.55 -1.07
C ILE A 141 6.66 -4.23 -2.37
N LEU A 142 5.47 -4.83 -2.40
CA LEU A 142 4.90 -5.46 -3.59
C LEU A 142 3.80 -4.56 -4.16
N LEU A 143 3.99 -4.09 -5.38
CA LEU A 143 3.03 -3.26 -6.11
C LEU A 143 2.35 -4.13 -7.17
N ILE A 144 1.14 -4.61 -6.89
CA ILE A 144 0.43 -5.59 -7.73
C ILE A 144 -0.61 -4.86 -8.59
N ASP A 145 -0.17 -4.41 -9.77
CA ASP A 145 -1.04 -3.88 -10.82
C ASP A 145 -0.23 -3.82 -12.13
N PHE A 146 -0.84 -4.22 -13.26
CA PHE A 146 -0.14 -4.24 -14.56
C PHE A 146 0.35 -2.87 -15.01
N ARG A 147 -0.31 -1.80 -14.58
CA ARG A 147 0.04 -0.41 -14.91
C ARG A 147 1.39 0.02 -14.36
N TYR A 148 1.91 -0.64 -13.33
CA TYR A 148 3.28 -0.39 -12.86
C TYR A 148 4.37 -0.81 -13.86
N GLY A 149 4.02 -1.51 -14.95
CA GLY A 149 4.91 -1.70 -16.10
C GLY A 149 5.19 -0.44 -16.93
N GLU A 150 4.39 0.63 -16.75
CA GLU A 150 4.55 1.89 -17.47
C GLU A 150 5.41 2.88 -16.67
N ALA A 151 6.41 3.48 -17.35
CA ALA A 151 7.31 4.47 -16.73
C ALA A 151 6.57 5.66 -16.09
N LYS A 152 5.41 6.02 -16.64
CA LYS A 152 4.54 7.07 -16.11
C LYS A 152 4.14 6.81 -14.66
N TYR A 153 3.74 5.57 -14.33
CA TYR A 153 3.30 5.21 -12.99
C TYR A 153 4.48 5.00 -12.04
N ILE A 154 5.57 4.42 -12.54
CA ILE A 154 6.82 4.28 -11.76
C ILE A 154 7.37 5.65 -11.33
N SER A 155 7.28 6.66 -12.20
CA SER A 155 7.75 8.02 -11.87
C SER A 155 6.99 8.70 -10.73
N GLN A 156 5.79 8.23 -10.40
CA GLN A 156 4.94 8.73 -9.31
C GLN A 156 5.30 8.11 -7.93
N ILE A 157 6.07 7.00 -7.94
CA ILE A 157 6.59 6.38 -6.71
C ILE A 157 7.71 7.24 -6.14
N PRO A 158 7.91 7.30 -4.80
CA PRO A 158 8.96 8.10 -4.19
C PRO A 158 10.35 7.78 -4.75
N LYS A 159 11.13 8.81 -5.07
CA LYS A 159 12.45 8.67 -5.72
C LYS A 159 13.42 7.76 -4.99
N TRP A 160 13.34 7.73 -3.65
CA TRP A 160 14.23 6.90 -2.82
C TRP A 160 13.97 5.39 -3.00
N ILE A 161 12.75 4.99 -3.44
CA ILE A 161 12.40 3.60 -3.73
C ILE A 161 12.67 3.26 -5.19
N GLN A 162 12.55 4.22 -6.12
CA GLN A 162 12.61 3.95 -7.57
C GLN A 162 13.86 3.17 -7.98
N LYS A 163 15.00 3.42 -7.31
CA LYS A 163 16.26 2.70 -7.57
C LYS A 163 16.24 1.22 -7.18
N SER A 164 15.33 0.83 -6.29
CA SER A 164 15.19 -0.53 -5.77
C SER A 164 14.05 -1.31 -6.43
N ILE A 165 13.34 -0.70 -7.40
CA ILE A 165 12.24 -1.35 -8.11
C ILE A 165 12.80 -2.40 -9.05
N LYS A 166 12.24 -3.62 -8.95
CA LYS A 166 12.52 -4.74 -9.84
C LYS A 166 11.21 -5.17 -10.50
N THR A 167 11.23 -5.41 -11.79
CA THR A 167 10.04 -5.76 -12.60
C THR A 167 10.14 -7.13 -13.26
N SER A 168 11.24 -7.85 -13.05
CA SER A 168 11.51 -9.14 -13.68
C SER A 168 12.14 -10.12 -12.72
N GLY A 169 12.16 -11.39 -13.09
CA GLY A 169 12.76 -12.46 -12.32
C GLY A 169 11.77 -13.21 -11.42
N SER A 170 12.30 -14.11 -10.62
CA SER A 170 11.52 -14.83 -9.62
C SER A 170 11.28 -13.94 -8.41
N ILE A 171 10.10 -13.34 -8.30
CA ILE A 171 9.71 -12.48 -7.16
C ILE A 171 9.92 -13.21 -5.83
N LEU A 172 9.60 -14.50 -5.76
CA LEU A 172 9.76 -15.29 -4.54
C LEU A 172 11.23 -15.49 -4.16
N GLU A 173 12.10 -15.68 -5.14
CA GLU A 173 13.54 -15.81 -4.91
C GLU A 173 14.14 -14.49 -4.42
N GLU A 174 13.79 -13.39 -5.03
CA GLU A 174 14.22 -12.04 -4.62
C GLU A 174 13.78 -11.72 -3.18
N ILE A 175 12.53 -11.99 -2.83
CA ILE A 175 12.01 -11.78 -1.48
C ILE A 175 12.75 -12.68 -0.49
N THR A 176 12.96 -13.95 -0.85
CA THR A 176 13.66 -14.90 0.01
C THR A 176 15.09 -14.46 0.28
N ASN A 177 15.81 -14.04 -0.76
CA ASN A 177 17.19 -13.57 -0.63
C ASN A 177 17.26 -12.27 0.19
N PHE A 178 16.32 -11.35 0.00
CA PHE A 178 16.22 -10.13 0.78
C PHE A 178 16.08 -10.41 2.29
N PHE A 179 15.15 -11.28 2.67
CA PHE A 179 14.97 -11.60 4.09
C PHE A 179 16.12 -12.46 4.67
N LYS A 180 16.74 -13.34 3.88
CA LYS A 180 17.94 -14.05 4.31
C LYS A 180 19.11 -13.12 4.60
N PHE A 181 19.30 -12.08 3.78
CA PHE A 181 20.33 -11.07 4.00
C PHE A 181 20.10 -10.36 5.34
N HIS A 182 18.93 -9.78 5.55
CA HIS A 182 18.62 -9.04 6.78
C HIS A 182 18.49 -9.90 8.05
N SER A 183 18.28 -11.21 7.94
CA SER A 183 18.29 -12.09 9.10
C SER A 183 19.70 -12.42 9.58
N LYS A 184 20.71 -12.37 8.71
CA LYS A 184 22.12 -12.59 9.06
C LYS A 184 22.78 -11.38 9.74
N GLU A 185 22.28 -10.17 9.47
CA GLU A 185 22.81 -8.95 10.12
C GLU A 185 22.36 -8.79 11.59
N LYS A 186 21.43 -9.63 12.06
CA LYS A 186 20.94 -9.61 13.46
C LYS A 186 21.60 -10.62 14.37
N LEU A 187 22.58 -11.40 13.88
CA LEU A 187 23.45 -12.33 14.64
C LEU A 187 24.83 -11.72 14.84
#